data_f3428ab6018d19e7bbf5245264b2a0db
#
_entry.id   f3428ab6018d19e7bbf5245264b2a0db
#
_cell.length_a   1.000
_cell.length_b   1.000
_cell.length_c   1.000
_cell.angle_alpha   90.00
_cell.angle_beta   90.00
_cell.angle_gamma   90.00
#
_symmetry.space_group_name_H-M   'P 1'
#
loop_
_entity.id
_entity.type
_entity.pdbx_description
1 polymer ?
#
loop_
_entity_poly.entity_id
_entity_poly.type
_entity_poly.pdbx_seq_one_letter_code
_entity_poly.pdbx_strand_id
1 'polypeptide(L)'
;MLEKRPALATLTTPVATGAFRLQFDNAEEVQLVRESVAFFDELQQQVDLGLRHQGYLFVARTNEGAQLQADLVAAQRRWGLTDVELLSGTEIRERFPYLAPDVVNGRFRQGDGWLEPRRLALELARASGARFDTGVTATGFIQEGDRVRGVTTTAGSVRADWVVVAAGPLSGPVAKLAGLDLPLATVRRHKLIIPDVPQVPADAPMTIEFETGAHWRPAGGGAHALWTAPAPPEPPLDEVPTSSAFAFGLLDPRSDHALARIVPFWKDVWRSSRLQWWLQAGQYTYTPDRRPLLGPTSIPGLAVNTGYSGHGIMGSVGGSRRAIDAITGTLPAADNPFRPDRPMKARAFDIL
;
A
#
# COMPACT_ATOMS: atom_id res chain seq x y z
N MET A 1 -19.75 12.14 1.05
CA MET A 1 -18.27 12.19 0.91
C MET A 1 -17.92 13.19 -0.16
N LEU A 2 -16.86 13.99 0.03
CA LEU A 2 -16.41 14.98 -0.96
C LEU A 2 -15.17 14.45 -1.67
N GLU A 3 -15.13 14.54 -2.98
CA GLU A 3 -13.99 14.15 -3.82
C GLU A 3 -13.66 15.31 -4.78
N LYS A 4 -12.40 15.77 -4.73
CA LYS A 4 -11.91 16.86 -5.58
C LYS A 4 -11.94 16.51 -7.06
N ARG A 5 -11.65 15.26 -7.40
CA ARG A 5 -11.60 14.80 -8.79
C ARG A 5 -13.00 14.52 -9.34
N PRO A 6 -13.18 14.53 -10.68
CA PRO A 6 -14.50 14.30 -11.29
C PRO A 6 -15.01 12.86 -11.12
N ALA A 7 -14.17 11.93 -10.66
CA ALA A 7 -14.54 10.54 -10.41
C ALA A 7 -13.77 9.98 -9.21
N LEU A 8 -14.35 8.96 -8.55
CA LEU A 8 -13.74 8.26 -7.42
C LEU A 8 -12.56 7.40 -7.87
N ALA A 9 -11.61 7.21 -6.95
CA ALA A 9 -10.46 6.31 -7.12
C ALA A 9 -9.67 6.56 -8.43
N THR A 10 -9.30 7.82 -8.70
CA THR A 10 -8.62 8.23 -9.94
C THR A 10 -7.21 8.79 -9.73
N LEU A 11 -6.69 8.84 -8.50
CA LEU A 11 -5.34 9.33 -8.23
C LEU A 11 -4.40 8.16 -7.88
N THR A 12 -4.15 7.87 -6.61
CA THR A 12 -3.18 6.84 -6.18
C THR A 12 -3.74 5.42 -6.26
N THR A 13 -5.03 5.24 -5.96
CA THR A 13 -5.68 3.92 -5.92
C THR A 13 -5.50 3.08 -7.20
N PRO A 14 -5.72 3.59 -8.42
CA PRO A 14 -5.57 2.80 -9.65
C PRO A 14 -4.12 2.48 -10.00
N VAL A 15 -3.18 3.21 -9.42
CA VAL A 15 -1.73 2.96 -9.60
C VAL A 15 -1.24 1.84 -8.69
N ALA A 16 -1.91 1.60 -7.55
CA ALA A 16 -1.54 0.52 -6.64
C ALA A 16 -1.55 -0.84 -7.33
N THR A 17 -0.69 -1.75 -6.88
CA THR A 17 -0.68 -3.16 -7.36
C THR A 17 -1.88 -3.96 -6.87
N GLY A 18 -2.59 -3.44 -5.88
CA GLY A 18 -3.66 -4.15 -5.19
C GLY A 18 -3.17 -5.27 -4.28
N ALA A 19 -1.88 -5.37 -4.10
CA ALA A 19 -1.28 -6.40 -3.27
C ALA A 19 -1.66 -6.26 -1.79
N PHE A 20 -1.85 -7.40 -1.12
CA PHE A 20 -2.09 -7.50 0.31
C PHE A 20 -1.26 -8.63 0.91
N ARG A 21 -0.77 -8.40 2.12
CA ARG A 21 0.03 -9.37 2.87
C ARG A 21 -0.15 -9.15 4.37
N LEU A 22 -0.02 -10.23 5.15
CA LEU A 22 0.03 -10.17 6.60
C LEU A 22 1.46 -10.18 7.13
N GLN A 23 2.45 -10.35 6.29
CA GLN A 23 3.86 -10.48 6.63
C GLN A 23 4.49 -9.12 7.02
N PHE A 24 3.97 -8.48 8.08
CA PHE A 24 4.51 -7.25 8.67
C PHE A 24 5.58 -7.53 9.74
N ASP A 25 6.25 -6.48 10.18
CA ASP A 25 7.27 -6.48 11.22
C ASP A 25 6.74 -6.06 12.60
N ASN A 26 5.40 -6.00 12.75
CA ASN A 26 4.72 -5.68 14.00
C ASN A 26 3.32 -6.32 14.06
N ALA A 27 2.86 -6.61 15.27
CA ALA A 27 1.60 -7.31 15.51
C ALA A 27 0.37 -6.45 15.15
N GLU A 28 0.46 -5.14 15.33
CA GLU A 28 -0.67 -4.25 15.15
C GLU A 28 -1.10 -4.16 13.69
N GLU A 29 -0.12 -4.09 12.74
CA GLU A 29 -0.42 -4.11 11.31
C GLU A 29 -0.83 -5.50 10.83
N VAL A 30 -0.27 -6.58 11.40
CA VAL A 30 -0.76 -7.94 11.12
C VAL A 30 -2.26 -8.05 11.43
N GLN A 31 -2.70 -7.54 12.58
CA GLN A 31 -4.12 -7.59 12.96
C GLN A 31 -4.98 -6.68 12.07
N LEU A 32 -4.53 -5.45 11.83
CA LEU A 32 -5.26 -4.47 11.00
C LEU A 32 -5.51 -5.01 9.59
N VAL A 33 -4.48 -5.63 8.97
CA VAL A 33 -4.62 -6.16 7.62
C VAL A 33 -5.38 -7.47 7.59
N ARG A 34 -5.29 -8.30 8.65
CA ARG A 34 -6.09 -9.52 8.78
C ARG A 34 -7.60 -9.22 8.68
N GLU A 35 -8.07 -8.17 9.35
CA GLU A 35 -9.46 -7.72 9.26
C GLU A 35 -9.84 -7.30 7.84
N SER A 36 -8.93 -6.61 7.15
CA SER A 36 -9.16 -6.19 5.76
C SER A 36 -9.24 -7.39 4.81
N VAL A 37 -8.33 -8.36 4.93
CA VAL A 37 -8.29 -9.55 4.07
C VAL A 37 -9.53 -10.40 4.27
N ALA A 38 -9.96 -10.63 5.53
CA ALA A 38 -11.20 -11.34 5.80
C ALA A 38 -12.42 -10.68 5.12
N PHE A 39 -12.48 -9.35 5.17
CA PHE A 39 -13.53 -8.60 4.48
C PHE A 39 -13.43 -8.73 2.94
N PHE A 40 -12.20 -8.72 2.38
CA PHE A 40 -12.02 -8.90 0.94
C PHE A 40 -12.49 -10.27 0.49
N ASP A 41 -12.22 -11.31 1.27
CA ASP A 41 -12.69 -12.67 1.00
C ASP A 41 -14.22 -12.77 1.00
N GLU A 42 -14.88 -12.14 1.98
CA GLU A 42 -16.35 -12.07 2.04
C GLU A 42 -16.94 -11.30 0.85
N LEU A 43 -16.35 -10.14 0.51
CA LEU A 43 -16.83 -9.31 -0.59
C LEU A 43 -16.61 -10.00 -1.95
N GLN A 44 -15.50 -10.74 -2.13
CA GLN A 44 -15.22 -11.51 -3.34
C GLN A 44 -16.30 -12.57 -3.64
N GLN A 45 -16.99 -13.08 -2.62
CA GLN A 45 -18.10 -14.02 -2.81
C GLN A 45 -19.34 -13.35 -3.42
N GLN A 46 -19.48 -12.05 -3.28
CA GLN A 46 -20.61 -11.27 -3.77
C GLN A 46 -20.31 -10.56 -5.09
N VAL A 47 -19.08 -10.09 -5.26
CA VAL A 47 -18.62 -9.36 -6.45
C VAL A 47 -17.18 -9.77 -6.78
N ASP A 48 -16.90 -9.96 -8.06
CA ASP A 48 -15.53 -10.31 -8.48
C ASP A 48 -14.59 -9.13 -8.29
N LEU A 49 -13.74 -9.17 -7.28
CA LEU A 49 -12.68 -8.18 -7.03
C LEU A 49 -11.39 -8.47 -7.81
N GLY A 50 -11.34 -9.55 -8.58
CA GLY A 50 -10.08 -10.06 -9.14
C GLY A 50 -9.11 -10.55 -8.06
N LEU A 51 -9.65 -10.94 -6.89
CA LEU A 51 -8.86 -11.38 -5.75
C LEU A 51 -8.17 -12.71 -6.05
N ARG A 52 -6.88 -12.79 -5.68
CA ARG A 52 -6.03 -13.97 -5.84
C ARG A 52 -5.19 -14.18 -4.58
N HIS A 53 -5.35 -15.33 -3.92
CA HIS A 53 -4.43 -15.83 -2.89
C HIS A 53 -3.32 -16.63 -3.57
N GLN A 54 -2.40 -15.93 -4.20
CA GLN A 54 -1.32 -16.54 -4.97
C GLN A 54 0.02 -16.45 -4.24
N GLY A 55 0.00 -15.87 -3.06
CA GLY A 55 1.11 -15.80 -2.14
C GLY A 55 1.99 -14.55 -2.32
N TYR A 56 2.81 -14.36 -1.31
CA TYR A 56 3.87 -13.37 -1.25
C TYR A 56 5.17 -14.03 -0.84
N LEU A 57 6.20 -13.87 -1.65
CA LEU A 57 7.52 -14.44 -1.47
C LEU A 57 8.56 -13.33 -1.36
N PHE A 58 9.17 -13.19 -0.20
CA PHE A 58 10.36 -12.38 0.00
C PHE A 58 11.59 -13.27 -0.11
N VAL A 59 12.51 -12.97 -1.00
CA VAL A 59 13.75 -13.73 -1.19
C VAL A 59 14.94 -12.91 -0.73
N ALA A 60 15.88 -13.57 -0.02
CA ALA A 60 17.14 -13.00 0.40
C ALA A 60 18.29 -13.63 -0.40
N ARG A 61 19.27 -12.79 -0.79
CA ARG A 61 20.48 -13.22 -1.50
C ARG A 61 21.73 -13.14 -0.64
N THR A 62 21.62 -12.50 0.54
CA THR A 62 22.71 -12.39 1.49
C THR A 62 22.42 -13.20 2.76
N ASN A 63 23.46 -13.62 3.47
CA ASN A 63 23.30 -14.31 4.74
C ASN A 63 22.66 -13.39 5.80
N GLU A 64 22.96 -12.08 5.75
CA GLU A 64 22.35 -11.09 6.64
C GLU A 64 20.84 -10.97 6.36
N GLY A 65 20.44 -10.80 5.10
CA GLY A 65 19.03 -10.77 4.71
C GLY A 65 18.32 -12.08 5.08
N ALA A 66 18.98 -13.22 4.89
CA ALA A 66 18.44 -14.52 5.27
C ALA A 66 18.19 -14.64 6.79
N GLN A 67 19.09 -14.13 7.62
CA GLN A 67 18.91 -14.11 9.07
C GLN A 67 17.75 -13.19 9.48
N LEU A 68 17.66 -11.99 8.89
CA LEU A 68 16.54 -11.07 9.14
C LEU A 68 15.19 -11.69 8.74
N GLN A 69 15.13 -12.44 7.64
CA GLN A 69 13.92 -13.18 7.25
C GLN A 69 13.53 -14.23 8.28
N ALA A 70 14.51 -15.00 8.81
CA ALA A 70 14.26 -15.98 9.84
C ALA A 70 13.75 -15.36 11.16
N ASP A 71 14.33 -14.24 11.57
CA ASP A 71 13.92 -13.50 12.76
C ASP A 71 12.49 -12.95 12.61
N LEU A 72 12.14 -12.44 11.43
CA LEU A 72 10.80 -11.96 11.10
C LEU A 72 9.78 -13.10 11.13
N VAL A 73 10.08 -14.25 10.54
CA VAL A 73 9.19 -15.43 10.60
C VAL A 73 8.94 -15.85 12.04
N ALA A 74 10.00 -15.91 12.86
CA ALA A 74 9.87 -16.25 14.28
C ALA A 74 8.99 -15.23 15.03
N ALA A 75 9.13 -13.94 14.73
CA ALA A 75 8.30 -12.89 15.31
C ALA A 75 6.84 -13.00 14.86
N GLN A 76 6.60 -13.16 13.57
CA GLN A 76 5.26 -13.29 12.99
C GLN A 76 4.49 -14.48 13.54
N ARG A 77 5.17 -15.62 13.74
CA ARG A 77 4.57 -16.79 14.38
C ARG A 77 4.15 -16.53 15.83
N ARG A 78 4.95 -15.76 16.58
CA ARG A 78 4.57 -15.31 17.95
C ARG A 78 3.34 -14.38 17.93
N TRP A 79 3.14 -13.62 16.87
CA TRP A 79 1.95 -12.75 16.69
C TRP A 79 0.74 -13.49 16.09
N GLY A 80 0.82 -14.84 16.02
CA GLY A 80 -0.29 -15.67 15.53
C GLY A 80 -0.40 -15.77 14.01
N LEU A 81 0.69 -15.47 13.26
CA LEU A 81 0.79 -15.74 11.84
C LEU A 81 1.54 -17.06 11.64
N THR A 82 0.84 -18.17 11.90
CA THR A 82 1.45 -19.51 11.96
C THR A 82 1.66 -20.17 10.60
N ASP A 83 0.99 -19.66 9.56
CA ASP A 83 1.04 -20.16 8.18
C ASP A 83 2.11 -19.47 7.31
N VAL A 84 3.03 -18.73 7.95
CA VAL A 84 4.21 -18.19 7.26
C VAL A 84 5.32 -19.24 7.24
N GLU A 85 5.84 -19.49 6.07
CA GLU A 85 6.93 -20.47 5.82
C GLU A 85 8.27 -19.74 5.69
N LEU A 86 9.32 -20.33 6.25
CA LEU A 86 10.70 -19.99 5.95
C LEU A 86 11.25 -21.14 5.10
N LEU A 87 11.54 -20.86 3.83
CA LEU A 87 12.01 -21.80 2.85
C LEU A 87 13.54 -21.66 2.69
N SER A 88 14.26 -22.75 2.72
CA SER A 88 15.69 -22.80 2.36
C SER A 88 15.88 -22.52 0.86
N GLY A 89 17.10 -22.18 0.47
CA GLY A 89 17.41 -21.98 -0.96
C GLY A 89 17.14 -23.23 -1.83
N THR A 90 17.22 -24.44 -1.27
CA THR A 90 16.85 -25.68 -1.96
C THR A 90 15.35 -25.78 -2.18
N GLU A 91 14.56 -25.63 -1.12
CA GLU A 91 13.09 -25.66 -1.20
C GLU A 91 12.53 -24.56 -2.12
N ILE A 92 13.16 -23.37 -2.13
CA ILE A 92 12.78 -22.28 -3.04
C ILE A 92 13.00 -22.70 -4.50
N ARG A 93 14.16 -23.28 -4.85
CA ARG A 93 14.46 -23.69 -6.22
C ARG A 93 13.55 -24.82 -6.70
N GLU A 94 13.16 -25.71 -5.81
CA GLU A 94 12.20 -26.76 -6.12
C GLU A 94 10.80 -26.20 -6.37
N ARG A 95 10.34 -25.27 -5.53
CA ARG A 95 8.99 -24.71 -5.61
C ARG A 95 8.86 -23.59 -6.62
N PHE A 96 9.91 -22.80 -6.81
CA PHE A 96 9.95 -21.63 -7.70
C PHE A 96 11.18 -21.68 -8.63
N PRO A 97 11.22 -22.59 -9.60
CA PRO A 97 12.41 -22.89 -10.42
C PRO A 97 12.86 -21.75 -11.33
N TYR A 98 12.07 -20.69 -11.46
CA TYR A 98 12.41 -19.48 -12.19
C TYR A 98 13.32 -18.52 -11.40
N LEU A 99 13.54 -18.77 -10.12
CA LEU A 99 14.41 -17.92 -9.28
C LEU A 99 15.89 -18.21 -9.51
N ALA A 100 16.71 -17.20 -9.24
CA ALA A 100 18.16 -17.31 -9.36
C ALA A 100 18.73 -18.36 -8.39
N PRO A 101 19.77 -19.11 -8.79
CA PRO A 101 20.33 -20.19 -7.98
C PRO A 101 21.04 -19.73 -6.69
N ASP A 102 21.41 -18.46 -6.61
CA ASP A 102 22.08 -17.82 -5.48
C ASP A 102 21.14 -17.24 -4.42
N VAL A 103 19.84 -17.49 -4.52
CA VAL A 103 18.88 -17.18 -3.45
C VAL A 103 19.19 -18.08 -2.23
N VAL A 104 19.41 -17.45 -1.07
CA VAL A 104 19.82 -18.12 0.18
C VAL A 104 18.61 -18.70 0.91
N ASN A 105 17.57 -17.89 1.11
CA ASN A 105 16.29 -18.34 1.69
C ASN A 105 15.14 -17.42 1.23
N GLY A 106 13.92 -17.76 1.67
CA GLY A 106 12.77 -16.90 1.47
C GLY A 106 11.69 -17.12 2.50
N ARG A 107 10.91 -16.08 2.69
CA ARG A 107 9.72 -16.06 3.52
C ARG A 107 8.50 -16.03 2.62
N PHE A 108 7.64 -17.03 2.77
CA PHE A 108 6.47 -17.24 1.94
C PHE A 108 5.20 -17.40 2.76
N ARG A 109 4.11 -16.83 2.27
CA ARG A 109 2.76 -17.08 2.80
C ARG A 109 1.76 -17.16 1.66
N GLN A 110 1.11 -18.32 1.51
CA GLN A 110 0.12 -18.59 0.46
C GLN A 110 -1.13 -17.72 0.58
N GLY A 111 -1.58 -17.41 1.80
CA GLY A 111 -2.78 -16.62 2.06
C GLY A 111 -2.66 -15.11 1.74
N ASP A 112 -1.49 -14.65 1.35
CA ASP A 112 -1.26 -13.31 0.82
C ASP A 112 -1.55 -13.28 -0.69
N GLY A 113 -1.65 -12.08 -1.29
CA GLY A 113 -1.96 -12.00 -2.71
C GLY A 113 -2.28 -10.61 -3.19
N TRP A 114 -3.26 -10.48 -4.07
CA TRP A 114 -3.69 -9.19 -4.64
C TRP A 114 -5.15 -9.21 -5.10
N LEU A 115 -5.67 -8.03 -5.35
CA LEU A 115 -6.98 -7.76 -5.94
C LEU A 115 -6.90 -6.54 -6.87
N GLU A 116 -7.99 -6.20 -7.53
CA GLU A 116 -8.08 -4.99 -8.35
C GLU A 116 -8.49 -3.77 -7.49
N PRO A 117 -7.55 -2.87 -7.16
CA PRO A 117 -7.75 -1.83 -6.14
C PRO A 117 -8.85 -0.84 -6.47
N ARG A 118 -8.98 -0.48 -7.76
CA ARG A 118 -10.04 0.44 -8.19
C ARG A 118 -11.41 -0.20 -8.09
N ARG A 119 -11.51 -1.50 -8.42
CA ARG A 119 -12.76 -2.26 -8.28
C ARG A 119 -13.19 -2.32 -6.82
N LEU A 120 -12.28 -2.67 -5.90
CA LEU A 120 -12.55 -2.65 -4.46
C LEU A 120 -13.10 -1.28 -4.03
N ALA A 121 -12.45 -0.17 -4.40
CA ALA A 121 -12.87 1.17 -3.99
C ALA A 121 -14.27 1.54 -4.53
N LEU A 122 -14.59 1.17 -5.77
CA LEU A 122 -15.89 1.43 -6.37
C LEU A 122 -16.99 0.56 -5.77
N GLU A 123 -16.72 -0.71 -5.46
CA GLU A 123 -17.69 -1.59 -4.80
C GLU A 123 -17.97 -1.15 -3.36
N LEU A 124 -16.95 -0.72 -2.62
CA LEU A 124 -17.14 -0.11 -1.30
C LEU A 124 -18.00 1.16 -1.38
N ALA A 125 -17.75 2.02 -2.37
CA ALA A 125 -18.56 3.22 -2.58
C ALA A 125 -20.02 2.87 -2.89
N ARG A 126 -20.25 1.90 -3.78
CA ARG A 126 -21.60 1.43 -4.17
C ARG A 126 -22.35 0.82 -2.98
N ALA A 127 -21.68 0.01 -2.17
CA ALA A 127 -22.27 -0.67 -1.03
C ALA A 127 -22.52 0.24 0.18
N SER A 128 -21.80 1.37 0.28
CA SER A 128 -21.86 2.24 1.47
C SER A 128 -23.20 2.99 1.67
N GLY A 129 -23.98 3.15 0.60
CA GLY A 129 -25.16 4.03 0.62
C GLY A 129 -24.85 5.51 0.87
N ALA A 130 -23.58 5.89 0.92
CA ALA A 130 -23.18 7.26 1.17
C ALA A 130 -23.38 8.15 -0.06
N ARG A 131 -23.67 9.43 0.17
CA ARG A 131 -23.65 10.43 -0.89
C ARG A 131 -22.21 10.79 -1.24
N PHE A 132 -21.91 10.83 -2.55
CA PHE A 132 -20.63 11.26 -3.09
C PHE A 132 -20.83 12.50 -3.96
N ASP A 133 -20.15 13.58 -3.60
CA ASP A 133 -20.10 14.81 -4.37
C ASP A 133 -18.69 14.90 -5.01
N THR A 134 -18.60 14.62 -6.31
CA THR A 134 -17.33 14.64 -7.07
C THR A 134 -17.13 16.01 -7.75
N GLY A 135 -15.87 16.37 -8.07
CA GLY A 135 -15.53 17.69 -8.56
C GLY A 135 -15.63 18.78 -7.50
N VAL A 136 -15.72 18.42 -6.21
CA VAL A 136 -15.92 19.34 -5.08
C VAL A 136 -14.67 19.37 -4.22
N THR A 137 -14.02 20.52 -4.17
CA THR A 137 -12.79 20.74 -3.39
C THR A 137 -13.12 21.38 -2.04
N ALA A 138 -12.57 20.80 -0.96
CA ALA A 138 -12.58 21.43 0.36
C ALA A 138 -11.67 22.68 0.34
N THR A 139 -12.19 23.83 0.75
CA THR A 139 -11.48 25.11 0.78
C THR A 139 -11.24 25.63 2.20
N GLY A 140 -11.85 25.01 3.20
CA GLY A 140 -11.70 25.36 4.61
C GLY A 140 -12.59 24.52 5.51
N PHE A 141 -12.59 24.83 6.79
CA PHE A 141 -13.45 24.20 7.78
C PHE A 141 -14.38 25.22 8.43
N ILE A 142 -15.59 24.78 8.77
CA ILE A 142 -16.51 25.52 9.62
C ILE A 142 -16.10 25.24 11.06
N GLN A 143 -15.75 26.27 11.81
CA GLN A 143 -15.36 26.16 13.23
C GLN A 143 -16.36 26.89 14.13
N GLU A 144 -16.70 26.29 15.26
CA GLU A 144 -17.47 26.87 16.34
C GLU A 144 -16.69 26.69 17.64
N GLY A 145 -16.11 27.78 18.14
CA GLY A 145 -15.11 27.71 19.21
C GLY A 145 -13.86 26.96 18.73
N ASP A 146 -13.46 25.96 19.49
CA ASP A 146 -12.32 25.07 19.19
C ASP A 146 -12.71 23.84 18.33
N ARG A 147 -14.01 23.70 18.00
CA ARG A 147 -14.55 22.51 17.34
C ARG A 147 -14.82 22.71 15.85
N VAL A 148 -14.41 21.75 15.05
CA VAL A 148 -14.85 21.62 13.64
C VAL A 148 -16.29 21.12 13.60
N ARG A 149 -17.12 21.81 12.79
CA ARG A 149 -18.55 21.56 12.57
C ARG A 149 -18.92 21.41 11.11
N GLY A 150 -17.94 21.21 10.25
CA GLY A 150 -18.15 21.03 8.82
C GLY A 150 -17.00 21.51 7.98
N VAL A 151 -17.25 21.58 6.67
CA VAL A 151 -16.30 22.03 5.65
C VAL A 151 -16.91 23.08 4.76
N THR A 152 -16.10 24.05 4.33
CA THR A 152 -16.41 24.93 3.18
C THR A 152 -15.80 24.33 1.93
N THR A 153 -16.49 24.45 0.82
CA THR A 153 -16.11 23.83 -0.45
C THR A 153 -16.34 24.76 -1.62
N THR A 154 -15.83 24.39 -2.80
CA THR A 154 -16.13 25.08 -4.05
C THR A 154 -17.62 25.05 -4.45
N ALA A 155 -18.43 24.18 -3.85
CA ALA A 155 -19.86 24.01 -4.10
C ALA A 155 -20.75 24.47 -2.92
N GLY A 156 -20.19 25.20 -1.97
CA GLY A 156 -20.90 25.65 -0.76
C GLY A 156 -20.39 24.96 0.51
N SER A 157 -21.14 25.07 1.58
CA SER A 157 -20.76 24.56 2.92
C SER A 157 -21.54 23.31 3.28
N VAL A 158 -20.87 22.36 3.94
CA VAL A 158 -21.48 21.14 4.47
C VAL A 158 -21.23 21.08 5.98
N ARG A 159 -22.30 21.02 6.78
CA ARG A 159 -22.20 20.83 8.24
C ARG A 159 -22.16 19.36 8.60
N ALA A 160 -21.39 19.03 9.63
CA ALA A 160 -21.26 17.68 10.16
C ALA A 160 -20.73 17.72 11.60
N ASP A 161 -21.07 16.72 12.42
CA ASP A 161 -20.52 16.56 13.76
C ASP A 161 -19.06 16.11 13.76
N TRP A 162 -18.69 15.36 12.72
CA TRP A 162 -17.33 14.92 12.48
C TRP A 162 -16.94 15.12 11.01
N VAL A 163 -15.73 15.56 10.78
CA VAL A 163 -15.09 15.57 9.48
C VAL A 163 -13.88 14.63 9.52
N VAL A 164 -13.83 13.68 8.58
CA VAL A 164 -12.70 12.75 8.44
C VAL A 164 -11.86 13.14 7.23
N VAL A 165 -10.60 13.47 7.44
CA VAL A 165 -9.63 13.71 6.36
C VAL A 165 -9.04 12.37 5.92
N ALA A 166 -9.46 11.90 4.75
CA ALA A 166 -9.02 10.67 4.10
C ALA A 166 -8.52 10.92 2.66
N ALA A 167 -7.84 12.07 2.46
CA ALA A 167 -7.50 12.60 1.15
C ALA A 167 -6.17 12.06 0.58
N GLY A 168 -5.64 10.95 1.13
CA GLY A 168 -4.40 10.33 0.66
C GLY A 168 -3.22 11.32 0.66
N PRO A 169 -2.55 11.54 -0.48
CA PRO A 169 -1.44 12.50 -0.57
C PRO A 169 -1.83 13.93 -0.19
N LEU A 170 -3.08 14.30 -0.39
CA LEU A 170 -3.60 15.63 -0.09
C LEU A 170 -4.03 15.81 1.38
N SER A 171 -3.91 14.78 2.22
CA SER A 171 -4.35 14.86 3.63
C SER A 171 -3.62 15.93 4.43
N GLY A 172 -2.31 16.11 4.23
CA GLY A 172 -1.54 17.17 4.89
C GLY A 172 -2.07 18.57 4.55
N PRO A 173 -2.12 18.96 3.25
CA PRO A 173 -2.71 20.24 2.84
C PRO A 173 -4.15 20.45 3.32
N VAL A 174 -5.00 19.42 3.27
CA VAL A 174 -6.38 19.53 3.75
C VAL A 174 -6.44 19.76 5.26
N ALA A 175 -5.69 19.00 6.05
CA ALA A 175 -5.64 19.19 7.52
C ALA A 175 -5.12 20.57 7.91
N LYS A 176 -4.18 21.11 7.13
CA LYS A 176 -3.63 22.46 7.35
C LYS A 176 -4.67 23.57 7.19
N LEU A 177 -5.74 23.37 6.41
CA LEU A 177 -6.86 24.30 6.35
C LEU A 177 -7.60 24.47 7.69
N ALA A 178 -7.48 23.49 8.61
CA ALA A 178 -7.98 23.55 9.97
C ALA A 178 -6.90 23.98 10.99
N GLY A 179 -5.69 24.34 10.53
CA GLY A 179 -4.56 24.65 11.40
C GLY A 179 -3.83 23.43 11.97
N LEU A 180 -4.08 22.23 11.43
CA LEU A 180 -3.45 20.99 11.90
C LEU A 180 -2.30 20.58 10.95
N ASP A 181 -1.09 20.51 11.48
CA ASP A 181 0.05 19.93 10.80
C ASP A 181 0.15 18.42 11.09
N LEU A 182 -0.01 17.61 10.04
CA LEU A 182 0.17 16.16 10.12
C LEU A 182 1.62 15.79 9.78
N PRO A 183 2.23 14.84 10.51
CA PRO A 183 3.60 14.39 10.23
C PRO A 183 3.63 13.47 9.00
N LEU A 184 3.32 14.01 7.84
CA LEU A 184 3.23 13.29 6.58
C LEU A 184 4.31 13.76 5.59
N ALA A 185 5.02 12.80 5.03
CA ALA A 185 5.90 13.00 3.87
C ALA A 185 5.29 12.33 2.65
N THR A 186 5.16 13.06 1.55
CA THR A 186 4.63 12.52 0.30
C THR A 186 5.78 12.15 -0.63
N VAL A 187 5.78 10.92 -1.17
CA VAL A 187 6.85 10.40 -2.02
C VAL A 187 6.26 9.73 -3.25
N ARG A 188 6.82 10.03 -4.42
CA ARG A 188 6.41 9.45 -5.69
C ARG A 188 6.80 7.97 -5.77
N ARG A 189 5.87 7.15 -6.28
CA ARG A 189 6.08 5.74 -6.57
C ARG A 189 5.57 5.42 -7.96
N HIS A 190 6.27 4.55 -8.65
CA HIS A 190 5.92 4.12 -9.99
C HIS A 190 5.46 2.67 -9.99
N LYS A 191 4.62 2.33 -10.96
CA LYS A 191 4.31 0.96 -11.35
C LYS A 191 4.65 0.78 -12.81
N LEU A 192 5.52 -0.17 -13.10
CA LEU A 192 5.86 -0.60 -14.45
C LEU A 192 4.90 -1.73 -14.86
N ILE A 193 4.28 -1.57 -16.00
CA ILE A 193 3.37 -2.55 -16.60
C ILE A 193 4.06 -3.11 -17.82
N ILE A 194 4.26 -4.43 -17.86
CA ILE A 194 4.94 -5.15 -18.93
C ILE A 194 3.97 -6.23 -19.42
N PRO A 195 3.26 -6.03 -20.52
CA PRO A 195 2.33 -7.01 -21.05
C PRO A 195 3.07 -8.09 -21.86
N ASP A 196 2.37 -9.16 -22.14
CA ASP A 196 2.76 -10.19 -23.11
C ASP A 196 4.18 -10.75 -22.90
N VAL A 197 4.48 -11.14 -21.66
CA VAL A 197 5.74 -11.81 -21.28
C VAL A 197 5.46 -13.28 -20.98
N PRO A 198 5.56 -14.17 -21.97
CA PRO A 198 5.25 -15.61 -21.80
C PRO A 198 6.11 -16.33 -20.76
N GLN A 199 7.29 -15.77 -20.45
CA GLN A 199 8.20 -16.30 -19.44
C GLN A 199 7.69 -16.09 -18.00
N VAL A 200 6.76 -15.17 -17.77
CA VAL A 200 6.18 -14.92 -16.45
C VAL A 200 5.21 -16.04 -16.11
N PRO A 201 5.49 -16.88 -15.08
CA PRO A 201 4.56 -17.92 -14.67
C PRO A 201 3.26 -17.28 -14.17
N ALA A 202 2.13 -17.70 -14.71
CA ALA A 202 0.82 -17.13 -14.36
C ALA A 202 0.42 -17.39 -12.89
N ASP A 203 1.02 -18.40 -12.27
CA ASP A 203 0.82 -18.84 -10.90
C ASP A 203 1.92 -18.38 -9.93
N ALA A 204 2.87 -17.57 -10.40
CA ALA A 204 3.92 -17.04 -9.52
C ALA A 204 3.33 -16.13 -8.42
N PRO A 205 3.82 -16.20 -7.18
CA PRO A 205 3.46 -15.25 -6.13
C PRO A 205 4.02 -13.85 -6.44
N MET A 206 3.55 -12.85 -5.71
CA MET A 206 4.28 -11.59 -5.62
C MET A 206 5.68 -11.90 -5.10
N THR A 207 6.69 -11.61 -5.90
CA THR A 207 8.10 -11.95 -5.61
C THR A 207 8.91 -10.69 -5.38
N ILE A 208 9.60 -10.61 -4.25
CA ILE A 208 10.33 -9.41 -3.78
C ILE A 208 11.76 -9.79 -3.41
N GLU A 209 12.74 -9.06 -3.94
CA GLU A 209 14.11 -9.10 -3.41
C GLU A 209 14.15 -8.28 -2.11
N PHE A 210 14.49 -8.94 -1.02
CA PHE A 210 14.47 -8.33 0.31
C PHE A 210 15.47 -7.17 0.45
N GLU A 211 16.66 -7.32 -0.14
CA GLU A 211 17.74 -6.34 -0.02
C GLU A 211 17.47 -5.04 -0.80
N THR A 212 16.86 -5.13 -1.98
CA THR A 212 16.64 -3.98 -2.86
C THR A 212 15.21 -3.47 -2.84
N GLY A 213 14.25 -4.32 -2.46
CA GLY A 213 12.83 -4.02 -2.56
C GLY A 213 12.28 -4.06 -3.99
N ALA A 214 13.06 -4.50 -4.98
CA ALA A 214 12.56 -4.74 -6.34
C ALA A 214 11.60 -5.93 -6.33
N HIS A 215 10.41 -5.75 -6.93
CA HIS A 215 9.38 -6.78 -6.88
C HIS A 215 8.49 -6.78 -8.12
N TRP A 216 7.85 -7.91 -8.35
CA TRP A 216 6.92 -8.10 -9.44
C TRP A 216 5.84 -9.12 -9.10
N ARG A 217 4.74 -9.07 -9.83
CA ARG A 217 3.69 -10.09 -9.83
C ARG A 217 3.16 -10.33 -11.24
N PRO A 218 2.58 -11.50 -11.52
CA PRO A 218 1.86 -11.73 -12.78
C PRO A 218 0.69 -10.76 -12.96
N ALA A 219 0.51 -10.27 -14.15
CA ALA A 219 -0.62 -9.42 -14.54
C ALA A 219 -0.76 -9.34 -16.07
N GLY A 220 -1.97 -9.51 -16.58
CA GLY A 220 -2.29 -9.24 -17.99
C GLY A 220 -1.43 -9.98 -19.02
N GLY A 221 -1.11 -11.25 -18.78
CA GLY A 221 -0.22 -12.03 -19.66
C GLY A 221 1.28 -11.67 -19.53
N GLY A 222 1.62 -10.81 -18.61
CA GLY A 222 2.97 -10.36 -18.29
C GLY A 222 3.11 -10.04 -16.81
N ALA A 223 3.62 -8.85 -16.47
CA ALA A 223 3.84 -8.48 -15.08
C ALA A 223 3.55 -7.02 -14.75
N HIS A 224 3.19 -6.77 -13.49
CA HIS A 224 3.42 -5.49 -12.84
C HIS A 224 4.73 -5.57 -12.06
N ALA A 225 5.60 -4.58 -12.23
CA ALA A 225 6.88 -4.50 -11.53
C ALA A 225 7.04 -3.15 -10.83
N LEU A 226 7.64 -3.19 -9.65
CA LEU A 226 7.82 -2.04 -8.79
C LEU A 226 9.17 -2.11 -8.09
N TRP A 227 9.53 -0.97 -7.53
CA TRP A 227 10.70 -0.82 -6.68
C TRP A 227 10.48 0.35 -5.74
N THR A 228 10.80 0.16 -4.47
CA THR A 228 10.79 1.23 -3.48
C THR A 228 12.09 2.03 -3.58
N ALA A 229 12.26 2.71 -4.73
CA ALA A 229 13.42 3.56 -4.95
C ALA A 229 13.52 4.63 -3.85
N PRO A 230 14.71 4.88 -3.28
CA PRO A 230 14.94 6.04 -2.46
C PRO A 230 14.57 7.30 -3.25
N ALA A 231 13.69 8.11 -2.70
CA ALA A 231 13.28 9.36 -3.32
C ALA A 231 13.00 10.40 -2.24
N PRO A 232 13.38 11.66 -2.46
CA PRO A 232 13.08 12.74 -1.52
C PRO A 232 11.56 12.95 -1.44
N PRO A 233 11.06 13.47 -0.31
CA PRO A 233 9.70 13.96 -0.23
C PRO A 233 9.45 15.06 -1.27
N GLU A 234 8.24 15.06 -1.83
CA GLU A 234 7.79 16.11 -2.76
C GLU A 234 6.40 16.60 -2.35
N PRO A 235 5.97 17.81 -2.78
CA PRO A 235 4.61 18.26 -2.55
C PRO A 235 3.57 17.32 -3.17
N PRO A 236 2.37 17.23 -2.59
CA PRO A 236 1.25 16.51 -3.22
C PRO A 236 0.91 17.09 -4.59
N LEU A 237 0.67 16.22 -5.56
CA LEU A 237 0.40 16.55 -6.95
C LEU A 237 -0.98 16.05 -7.37
N ASP A 238 -1.68 16.84 -8.18
CA ASP A 238 -2.94 16.43 -8.82
C ASP A 238 -2.70 15.47 -9.99
N GLU A 239 -1.55 15.62 -10.67
CA GLU A 239 -1.06 14.74 -11.72
C GLU A 239 0.38 14.34 -11.39
N VAL A 240 0.64 13.05 -11.29
CA VAL A 240 1.94 12.54 -10.89
C VAL A 240 2.72 12.10 -12.13
N PRO A 241 3.79 12.81 -12.51
CA PRO A 241 4.55 12.50 -13.70
C PRO A 241 5.33 11.18 -13.54
N THR A 242 5.48 10.46 -14.65
CA THR A 242 6.29 9.25 -14.74
C THR A 242 7.72 9.56 -15.16
N SER A 243 8.64 8.63 -14.86
CA SER A 243 10.04 8.69 -15.30
C SER A 243 10.50 7.36 -15.87
N SER A 244 10.99 7.38 -17.10
CA SER A 244 11.54 6.19 -17.77
C SER A 244 12.78 5.63 -17.07
N ALA A 245 13.52 6.45 -16.33
CA ALA A 245 14.65 5.99 -15.51
C ALA A 245 14.23 4.90 -14.52
N PHE A 246 12.97 4.93 -14.03
CA PHE A 246 12.43 3.88 -13.17
C PHE A 246 12.33 2.53 -13.91
N ALA A 247 11.84 2.53 -15.14
CA ALA A 247 11.73 1.31 -15.95
C ALA A 247 13.11 0.72 -16.26
N PHE A 248 14.07 1.57 -16.62
CA PHE A 248 15.45 1.13 -16.86
C PHE A 248 16.10 0.59 -15.58
N GLY A 249 15.85 1.18 -14.42
CA GLY A 249 16.32 0.68 -13.14
C GLY A 249 15.86 -0.75 -12.84
N LEU A 250 14.66 -1.13 -13.25
CA LEU A 250 14.12 -2.48 -13.04
C LEU A 250 14.48 -3.47 -14.15
N LEU A 251 14.55 -3.02 -15.41
CA LEU A 251 14.69 -3.90 -16.57
C LEU A 251 16.13 -4.08 -17.06
N ASP A 252 16.97 -3.03 -16.98
CA ASP A 252 18.37 -3.15 -17.41
C ASP A 252 19.13 -4.10 -16.46
N PRO A 253 19.64 -5.24 -16.94
CA PRO A 253 20.33 -6.21 -16.09
C PRO A 253 21.60 -5.69 -15.42
N ARG A 254 22.12 -4.53 -15.85
CA ARG A 254 23.27 -3.86 -15.22
C ARG A 254 22.90 -3.03 -13.99
N SER A 255 21.62 -2.80 -13.77
CA SER A 255 21.14 -2.06 -12.62
C SER A 255 21.27 -2.88 -11.33
N ASP A 256 21.59 -2.20 -10.23
CA ASP A 256 21.64 -2.79 -8.89
C ASP A 256 20.26 -3.21 -8.35
N HIS A 257 19.20 -2.82 -9.03
CA HIS A 257 17.81 -3.12 -8.67
C HIS A 257 17.08 -3.92 -9.76
N ALA A 258 17.83 -4.47 -10.72
CA ALA A 258 17.25 -5.21 -11.83
C ALA A 258 16.48 -6.45 -11.35
N LEU A 259 15.29 -6.66 -11.86
CA LEU A 259 14.50 -7.89 -11.62
C LEU A 259 15.27 -9.16 -12.00
N ALA A 260 16.18 -9.03 -12.99
CA ALA A 260 17.05 -10.11 -13.44
C ALA A 260 18.02 -10.63 -12.37
N ARG A 261 18.17 -9.92 -11.25
CA ARG A 261 19.00 -10.34 -10.12
C ARG A 261 18.45 -11.57 -9.41
N ILE A 262 17.11 -11.60 -9.23
CA ILE A 262 16.40 -12.71 -8.58
C ILE A 262 15.67 -13.62 -9.58
N VAL A 263 15.39 -13.13 -10.79
CA VAL A 263 14.64 -13.87 -11.81
C VAL A 263 15.35 -13.73 -13.17
N PRO A 264 16.22 -14.70 -13.54
CA PRO A 264 17.10 -14.62 -14.69
C PRO A 264 16.42 -14.37 -16.04
N PHE A 265 15.18 -14.84 -16.25
CA PHE A 265 14.48 -14.66 -17.53
C PHE A 265 14.23 -13.18 -17.88
N TRP A 266 14.27 -12.25 -16.92
CA TRP A 266 14.17 -10.83 -17.20
C TRP A 266 15.33 -10.30 -18.08
N LYS A 267 16.47 -11.00 -18.14
CA LYS A 267 17.56 -10.69 -19.09
C LYS A 267 17.12 -10.89 -20.53
N ASP A 268 16.34 -11.93 -20.78
CA ASP A 268 15.85 -12.24 -22.12
C ASP A 268 14.70 -11.32 -22.51
N VAL A 269 13.84 -10.99 -21.55
CA VAL A 269 12.80 -9.95 -21.71
C VAL A 269 13.43 -8.62 -22.11
N TRP A 270 14.48 -8.18 -21.42
CA TRP A 270 15.20 -6.95 -21.73
C TRP A 270 15.79 -6.94 -23.16
N ARG A 271 16.29 -8.08 -23.63
CA ARG A 271 16.88 -8.22 -24.97
C ARG A 271 15.85 -8.35 -26.08
N SER A 272 14.60 -8.57 -25.74
CA SER A 272 13.54 -8.79 -26.72
C SER A 272 13.24 -7.50 -27.49
N SER A 273 13.26 -7.59 -28.83
CA SER A 273 12.80 -6.51 -29.71
C SER A 273 11.29 -6.24 -29.63
N ARG A 274 10.55 -7.13 -28.95
CA ARG A 274 9.10 -7.01 -28.74
C ARG A 274 8.75 -6.46 -27.37
N LEU A 275 9.74 -6.11 -26.54
CA LEU A 275 9.50 -5.56 -25.21
C LEU A 275 8.68 -4.27 -25.31
N GLN A 276 7.50 -4.32 -24.72
CA GLN A 276 6.64 -3.16 -24.54
C GLN A 276 6.42 -2.94 -23.05
N TRP A 277 6.36 -1.70 -22.66
CA TRP A 277 6.04 -1.34 -21.29
C TRP A 277 5.46 0.08 -21.23
N TRP A 278 4.72 0.36 -20.15
CA TRP A 278 4.30 1.70 -19.79
C TRP A 278 4.34 1.89 -18.27
N LEU A 279 4.33 3.15 -17.87
CA LEU A 279 4.44 3.55 -16.48
C LEU A 279 3.15 4.21 -16.01
N GLN A 280 2.83 3.94 -14.76
CA GLN A 280 1.94 4.74 -13.95
C GLN A 280 2.70 5.27 -12.75
N ALA A 281 2.29 6.45 -12.24
CA ALA A 281 2.86 7.02 -11.02
C ALA A 281 1.76 7.49 -10.07
N GLY A 282 2.02 7.34 -8.78
CA GLY A 282 1.19 7.82 -7.70
C GLY A 282 2.06 8.28 -6.53
N GLN A 283 1.45 8.88 -5.53
CA GLN A 283 2.19 9.33 -4.36
C GLN A 283 1.74 8.56 -3.12
N TYR A 284 2.71 8.05 -2.36
CA TYR A 284 2.50 7.48 -1.03
C TYR A 284 2.66 8.56 0.03
N THR A 285 1.91 8.43 1.11
CA THR A 285 2.05 9.26 2.31
C THR A 285 2.71 8.45 3.40
N TYR A 286 3.88 8.90 3.84
CA TYR A 286 4.66 8.27 4.89
C TYR A 286 4.55 9.06 6.18
N THR A 287 4.33 8.34 7.28
CA THR A 287 4.55 8.82 8.64
C THR A 287 5.98 8.50 9.08
N PRO A 288 6.53 9.14 10.11
CA PRO A 288 7.87 8.82 10.60
C PRO A 288 8.05 7.35 11.00
N ASP A 289 7.03 6.73 11.58
CA ASP A 289 7.03 5.33 12.03
C ASP A 289 6.45 4.35 11.02
N ARG A 290 6.10 4.82 9.80
CA ARG A 290 5.52 4.04 8.70
C ARG A 290 4.13 3.44 8.97
N ARG A 291 3.46 3.83 10.03
CA ARG A 291 2.14 3.36 10.43
C ARG A 291 1.06 4.41 10.15
N PRO A 292 -0.18 4.02 9.82
CA PRO A 292 -1.24 4.99 9.51
C PRO A 292 -1.62 5.86 10.71
N LEU A 293 -2.30 6.98 10.40
CA LEU A 293 -2.93 7.88 11.36
C LEU A 293 -4.43 7.64 11.32
N LEU A 294 -5.01 7.13 12.40
CA LEU A 294 -6.41 6.69 12.46
C LEU A 294 -7.13 7.23 13.68
N GLY A 295 -8.18 8.03 13.47
CA GLY A 295 -9.07 8.50 14.51
C GLY A 295 -9.02 10.00 14.77
N PRO A 296 -9.59 10.45 15.92
CA PRO A 296 -9.67 11.85 16.33
C PRO A 296 -8.29 12.52 16.42
N THR A 297 -8.26 13.80 16.06
CA THR A 297 -7.08 14.67 16.19
C THR A 297 -7.16 15.52 17.47
N SER A 298 -6.17 16.40 17.67
CA SER A 298 -6.22 17.42 18.74
C SER A 298 -7.31 18.47 18.53
N ILE A 299 -7.90 18.56 17.34
CA ILE A 299 -9.01 19.48 17.05
C ILE A 299 -10.33 18.71 17.18
N PRO A 300 -11.19 19.05 18.14
CA PRO A 300 -12.49 18.39 18.31
C PRO A 300 -13.32 18.43 17.03
N GLY A 301 -14.00 17.32 16.70
CA GLY A 301 -14.80 17.20 15.48
C GLY A 301 -14.00 16.93 14.20
N LEU A 302 -12.65 16.86 14.29
CA LEU A 302 -11.77 16.51 13.18
C LEU A 302 -11.07 15.18 13.45
N ALA A 303 -11.16 14.27 12.50
CA ALA A 303 -10.47 12.98 12.52
C ALA A 303 -9.69 12.75 11.22
N VAL A 304 -8.77 11.81 11.24
CA VAL A 304 -7.96 11.42 10.08
C VAL A 304 -8.02 9.92 9.84
N ASN A 305 -7.90 9.55 8.55
CA ASN A 305 -7.67 8.18 8.09
C ASN A 305 -6.69 8.25 6.91
N THR A 306 -5.38 8.24 7.18
CA THR A 306 -4.33 8.56 6.20
C THR A 306 -2.97 8.00 6.62
N GLY A 307 -1.92 8.25 5.82
CA GLY A 307 -0.53 7.95 6.20
C GLY A 307 -0.17 6.47 6.14
N TYR A 308 -0.76 5.70 5.26
CA TYR A 308 -0.59 4.24 5.18
C TYR A 308 0.76 3.77 4.61
N SER A 309 1.67 4.66 4.26
CA SER A 309 3.06 4.32 3.87
C SER A 309 3.16 3.23 2.78
N GLY A 310 2.26 3.26 1.78
CA GLY A 310 2.19 2.26 0.71
C GLY A 310 1.23 1.10 0.96
N HIS A 311 0.72 0.92 2.16
CA HIS A 311 -0.15 -0.19 2.57
C HIS A 311 -1.65 0.14 2.54
N GLY A 312 -2.06 1.23 1.87
CA GLY A 312 -3.43 1.77 1.93
C GLY A 312 -4.51 0.82 1.44
N ILE A 313 -4.26 -0.01 0.42
CA ILE A 313 -5.24 -0.98 -0.06
C ILE A 313 -5.46 -2.07 0.99
N MET A 314 -4.39 -2.72 1.44
CA MET A 314 -4.49 -3.81 2.40
C MET A 314 -4.91 -3.36 3.80
N GLY A 315 -4.65 -2.11 4.18
CA GLY A 315 -5.08 -1.53 5.46
C GLY A 315 -6.45 -0.86 5.43
N SER A 316 -7.12 -0.74 4.27
CA SER A 316 -8.27 0.14 4.08
C SER A 316 -9.45 -0.18 5.00
N VAL A 317 -9.87 -1.42 5.10
CA VAL A 317 -11.05 -1.82 5.88
C VAL A 317 -10.75 -1.82 7.37
N GLY A 318 -9.70 -2.52 7.82
CA GLY A 318 -9.33 -2.56 9.24
C GLY A 318 -8.99 -1.17 9.78
N GLY A 319 -8.30 -0.35 8.96
CA GLY A 319 -8.00 1.04 9.33
C GLY A 319 -9.23 1.92 9.42
N SER A 320 -10.17 1.79 8.49
CA SER A 320 -11.43 2.55 8.54
C SER A 320 -12.28 2.16 9.75
N ARG A 321 -12.38 0.86 10.09
CA ARG A 321 -13.05 0.41 11.33
C ARG A 321 -12.43 1.05 12.56
N ARG A 322 -11.09 0.97 12.71
CA ARG A 322 -10.41 1.57 13.85
C ARG A 322 -10.60 3.09 13.94
N ALA A 323 -10.59 3.78 12.80
CA ALA A 323 -10.87 5.22 12.78
C ALA A 323 -12.30 5.53 13.24
N ILE A 324 -13.30 4.76 12.81
CA ILE A 324 -14.69 4.92 13.22
C ILE A 324 -14.87 4.53 14.70
N ASP A 325 -14.32 3.41 15.13
CA ASP A 325 -14.39 2.97 16.54
C ASP A 325 -13.78 4.00 17.49
N ALA A 326 -12.67 4.66 17.08
CA ALA A 326 -12.08 5.75 17.84
C ALA A 326 -12.96 7.01 17.84
N ILE A 327 -13.65 7.34 16.73
CA ILE A 327 -14.57 8.48 16.63
C ILE A 327 -15.83 8.26 17.50
N THR A 328 -16.35 7.04 17.51
CA THR A 328 -17.57 6.69 18.27
C THR A 328 -17.29 6.38 19.75
N GLY A 329 -16.02 6.30 20.15
CA GLY A 329 -15.61 5.98 21.52
C GLY A 329 -15.61 4.48 21.84
N THR A 330 -15.89 3.62 20.87
CA THR A 330 -15.81 2.15 21.04
C THR A 330 -14.36 1.68 21.25
N LEU A 331 -13.39 2.37 20.62
CA LEU A 331 -11.96 2.17 20.82
C LEU A 331 -11.39 3.34 21.63
N PRO A 332 -10.99 3.13 22.91
CA PRO A 332 -10.34 4.17 23.70
C PRO A 332 -9.02 4.64 23.05
N ALA A 333 -8.69 5.92 23.21
CA ALA A 333 -7.46 6.49 22.65
C ALA A 333 -6.20 5.77 23.14
N ALA A 334 -6.18 5.31 24.39
CA ALA A 334 -5.05 4.57 24.97
C ALA A 334 -4.81 3.22 24.27
N ASP A 335 -5.86 2.61 23.72
CA ASP A 335 -5.83 1.29 23.09
C ASP A 335 -5.67 1.38 21.56
N ASN A 336 -5.65 2.60 21.01
CA ASN A 336 -5.43 2.83 19.58
C ASN A 336 -3.94 3.03 19.27
N PRO A 337 -3.23 2.02 18.76
CA PRO A 337 -1.81 2.14 18.41
C PRO A 337 -1.54 3.04 17.20
N PHE A 338 -2.59 3.44 16.49
CA PHE A 338 -2.53 4.28 15.29
C PHE A 338 -3.08 5.69 15.53
N ARG A 339 -3.33 6.09 16.77
CA ARG A 339 -3.84 7.44 17.07
C ARG A 339 -2.88 8.51 16.51
N PRO A 340 -3.43 9.64 16.00
CA PRO A 340 -2.62 10.65 15.31
C PRO A 340 -1.55 11.34 16.20
N ASP A 341 -1.79 11.41 17.51
CA ASP A 341 -0.92 12.07 18.51
C ASP A 341 0.04 11.11 19.22
N ARG A 342 0.18 9.86 18.75
CA ARG A 342 1.10 8.90 19.34
C ARG A 342 2.56 9.35 19.20
N PRO A 343 3.45 8.98 20.14
CA PRO A 343 4.89 9.11 19.93
C PRO A 343 5.35 8.27 18.73
N MET A 344 6.06 8.88 17.77
CA MET A 344 6.55 8.21 16.58
C MET A 344 8.07 8.09 16.61
N LYS A 345 8.57 6.86 16.50
CA LYS A 345 10.00 6.61 16.29
C LYS A 345 10.24 6.50 14.80
N ALA A 346 11.14 7.34 14.28
CA ALA A 346 11.52 7.28 12.87
C ALA A 346 12.08 5.90 12.52
N ARG A 347 11.60 5.32 11.41
CA ARG A 347 12.13 4.09 10.83
C ARG A 347 13.02 4.45 9.65
N ALA A 348 14.23 3.90 9.66
CA ALA A 348 15.22 4.16 8.62
C ALA A 348 14.91 3.40 7.30
N PHE A 349 14.13 2.32 7.35
CA PHE A 349 13.90 1.43 6.22
C PHE A 349 12.40 1.15 6.03
N ASP A 350 11.97 1.17 4.77
CA ASP A 350 10.70 0.66 4.31
C ASP A 350 10.95 -0.82 3.94
N ILE A 351 10.82 -1.71 4.90
CA ILE A 351 10.75 -3.13 4.57
C ILE A 351 9.34 -3.34 4.02
N LEU A 352 9.28 -3.48 2.72
CA LEU A 352 8.04 -3.79 2.01
C LEU A 352 7.30 -4.97 2.64
#